data_95016f3e92e5913847936998caad8cb6
#
_entry.id   95016f3e92e5913847936998caad8cb6
#
_cell.length_a   1.000
_cell.length_b   1.000
_cell.length_c   1.000
_cell.angle_alpha   90.00
_cell.angle_beta   90.00
_cell.angle_gamma   90.00
#
_symmetry.space_group_name_H-M   'P 1'
#
loop_
_entity.id
_entity.type
_entity.pdbx_description
1 polymer ?
#
loop_
_entity_poly.entity_id
_entity_poly.type
_entity_poly.pdbx_seq_one_letter_code
_entity_poly.pdbx_strand_id
1 'polypeptide(L)'
;MSATDTEVRLDKVLVIIPTYNEVENVETIVARTRRANPNVDVLVADDNSPDGTGEIADRIASADDHVHVMHRKGKEGLGAAYLAGFHWGLDHGYDALVEMDADGSHQPEQLPLLLKALKQADMVKGSRYVKGGSVVNWPKYRELISRG
;
A
#
# COMPACT_ATOMS: atom_id res chain seq x y z
N MET A 1 20.04 11.75 20.50
CA MET A 1 19.70 11.35 20.22
C MET A 1 19.77 10.98 19.45
N SER A 2 20.12 11.08 18.86
CA SER A 2 20.04 10.13 18.66
C SER A 2 20.17 9.55 17.36
N ALA A 3 20.44 8.32 17.28
CA ALA A 3 20.48 7.58 16.05
C ALA A 3 19.21 7.78 15.25
N THR A 4 18.18 8.16 15.94
CA THR A 4 16.90 8.38 15.27
C THR A 4 16.95 9.49 14.24
N ASP A 5 17.89 10.40 14.38
CA ASP A 5 17.99 11.51 13.44
C ASP A 5 18.42 11.07 12.04
N THR A 6 19.10 9.93 11.95
CA THR A 6 19.60 9.43 10.68
C THR A 6 18.82 8.20 10.19
N GLU A 7 17.91 7.68 10.98
CA GLU A 7 17.14 6.52 10.59
C GLU A 7 15.96 6.89 9.73
N VAL A 8 15.72 6.05 8.73
CA VAL A 8 14.51 6.17 7.92
C VAL A 8 13.32 5.75 8.78
N ARG A 9 12.31 6.58 8.81
CA ARG A 9 11.11 6.27 9.57
C ARG A 9 10.01 5.75 8.69
N LEU A 10 9.47 4.61 9.06
CA LEU A 10 8.34 4.00 8.36
C LEU A 10 7.22 3.75 9.36
N ASP A 11 6.89 4.79 10.11
CA ASP A 11 5.87 4.67 11.15
C ASP A 11 4.46 4.65 10.58
N LYS A 12 4.27 5.32 9.44
CA LYS A 12 2.98 5.42 8.80
C LYS A 12 3.08 4.88 7.38
N VAL A 13 2.64 3.64 7.21
CA VAL A 13 2.72 2.96 5.92
C VAL A 13 1.32 2.75 5.39
N LEU A 14 1.11 3.05 4.12
CA LEU A 14 -0.16 2.84 3.43
C LEU A 14 0.04 1.87 2.29
N VAL A 15 -0.79 0.81 2.28
CA VAL A 15 -0.84 -0.13 1.17
C VAL A 15 -2.02 0.27 0.29
N ILE A 16 -1.74 0.56 -0.97
CA ILE A 16 -2.76 0.99 -1.92
C ILE A 16 -3.15 -0.20 -2.78
N ILE A 17 -4.42 -0.57 -2.72
CA ILE A 17 -4.96 -1.71 -3.44
C ILE A 17 -6.03 -1.20 -4.40
N PRO A 18 -5.69 -1.06 -5.70
CA PRO A 18 -6.70 -0.65 -6.67
C PRO A 18 -7.62 -1.83 -6.97
N THR A 19 -8.90 -1.55 -7.12
CA THR A 19 -9.88 -2.58 -7.39
C THR A 19 -10.79 -2.18 -8.54
N TYR A 20 -11.09 -3.17 -9.37
CA TYR A 20 -12.16 -3.08 -10.34
C TYR A 20 -12.67 -4.50 -10.56
N ASN A 21 -13.93 -4.76 -10.16
CA ASN A 21 -14.54 -6.09 -10.25
C ASN A 21 -13.72 -7.13 -9.50
N GLU A 22 -13.39 -6.80 -8.24
CA GLU A 22 -12.62 -7.70 -7.39
C GLU A 22 -13.45 -8.18 -6.20
N VAL A 23 -14.76 -8.35 -6.40
CA VAL A 23 -15.65 -8.71 -5.31
C VAL A 23 -15.26 -10.02 -4.64
N GLU A 24 -14.64 -10.94 -5.39
CA GLU A 24 -14.23 -12.23 -4.85
C GLU A 24 -12.92 -12.16 -4.09
N ASN A 25 -12.14 -11.11 -4.29
CA ASN A 25 -10.79 -11.04 -3.75
C ASN A 25 -10.59 -9.96 -2.70
N VAL A 26 -11.39 -8.90 -2.74
CA VAL A 26 -11.09 -7.71 -1.95
C VAL A 26 -11.09 -8.01 -0.45
N GLU A 27 -12.03 -8.80 0.03
CA GLU A 27 -12.10 -9.11 1.45
C GLU A 27 -10.90 -9.92 1.89
N THR A 28 -10.53 -10.91 1.09
CA THR A 28 -9.40 -11.78 1.42
C THR A 28 -8.09 -11.02 1.43
N ILE A 29 -7.85 -10.19 0.40
CA ILE A 29 -6.57 -9.50 0.31
C ILE A 29 -6.43 -8.45 1.43
N VAL A 30 -7.50 -7.77 1.76
CA VAL A 30 -7.46 -6.80 2.85
C VAL A 30 -7.23 -7.51 4.18
N ALA A 31 -7.94 -8.62 4.41
CA ALA A 31 -7.78 -9.38 5.66
C ALA A 31 -6.36 -9.91 5.80
N ARG A 32 -5.78 -10.45 4.73
CA ARG A 32 -4.41 -10.95 4.78
C ARG A 32 -3.42 -9.84 5.07
N THR A 33 -3.62 -8.69 4.44
CA THR A 33 -2.73 -7.55 4.64
C THR A 33 -2.79 -7.07 6.08
N ARG A 34 -3.98 -6.93 6.62
CA ARG A 34 -4.16 -6.48 7.99
C ARG A 34 -3.60 -7.48 9.01
N ARG A 35 -3.82 -8.76 8.75
CA ARG A 35 -3.33 -9.80 9.67
C ARG A 35 -1.82 -9.87 9.70
N ALA A 36 -1.19 -9.76 8.53
CA ALA A 36 0.26 -9.84 8.43
C ALA A 36 0.94 -8.57 8.92
N ASN A 37 0.24 -7.44 8.87
CA ASN A 37 0.83 -6.13 9.14
C ASN A 37 -0.13 -5.26 9.94
N PRO A 38 -0.28 -5.53 11.24
CA PRO A 38 -1.32 -4.84 12.03
C PRO A 38 -1.14 -3.33 12.12
N ASN A 39 0.07 -2.84 11.90
CA ASN A 39 0.34 -1.40 12.01
C ASN A 39 0.24 -0.67 10.69
N VAL A 40 -0.09 -1.37 9.62
CA VAL A 40 -0.15 -0.79 8.28
C VAL A 40 -1.59 -0.42 7.96
N ASP A 41 -1.77 0.73 7.33
CA ASP A 41 -3.08 1.13 6.83
C ASP A 41 -3.26 0.66 5.40
N VAL A 42 -4.52 0.44 5.01
CA VAL A 42 -4.86 -0.02 3.68
C VAL A 42 -5.81 0.98 3.05
N LEU A 43 -5.55 1.33 1.79
CA LEU A 43 -6.48 2.14 1.01
C LEU A 43 -6.95 1.32 -0.18
N VAL A 44 -8.25 1.02 -0.22
CA VAL A 44 -8.86 0.40 -1.38
C VAL A 44 -9.28 1.52 -2.32
N ALA A 45 -8.67 1.57 -3.50
CA ALA A 45 -9.00 2.59 -4.50
C ALA A 45 -9.89 1.92 -5.55
N ASP A 46 -11.21 2.07 -5.38
CA ASP A 46 -12.16 1.36 -6.21
C ASP A 46 -12.60 2.24 -7.39
N ASP A 47 -12.49 1.68 -8.59
CA ASP A 47 -12.83 2.37 -9.83
C ASP A 47 -14.29 2.18 -10.20
N ASN A 48 -15.18 2.38 -9.23
CA ASN A 48 -16.62 2.30 -9.45
C ASN A 48 -17.03 0.92 -9.97
N SER A 49 -16.60 -0.12 -9.26
CA SER A 49 -16.89 -1.50 -9.65
C SER A 49 -18.39 -1.77 -9.67
N PRO A 50 -18.91 -2.32 -10.75
CA PRO A 50 -20.34 -2.66 -10.81
C PRO A 50 -20.71 -3.93 -10.05
N ASP A 51 -19.74 -4.70 -9.59
CA ASP A 51 -20.00 -6.01 -8.98
C ASP A 51 -20.18 -5.96 -7.46
N GLY A 52 -20.12 -4.78 -6.84
CA GLY A 52 -20.27 -4.68 -5.39
C GLY A 52 -18.96 -4.60 -4.63
N THR A 53 -17.83 -4.54 -5.32
CA THR A 53 -16.52 -4.43 -4.65
C THR A 53 -16.46 -3.25 -3.70
N GLY A 54 -16.92 -2.08 -4.14
CA GLY A 54 -16.85 -0.87 -3.34
C GLY A 54 -17.67 -0.96 -2.06
N GLU A 55 -18.84 -1.58 -2.12
CA GLU A 55 -19.68 -1.75 -0.96
C GLU A 55 -19.04 -2.67 0.07
N ILE A 56 -18.37 -3.74 -0.41
CA ILE A 56 -17.66 -4.62 0.50
C ILE A 56 -16.50 -3.89 1.15
N ALA A 57 -15.77 -3.10 0.39
CA ALA A 57 -14.67 -2.31 0.93
C ALA A 57 -15.16 -1.32 1.99
N ASP A 58 -16.32 -0.67 1.75
CA ASP A 58 -16.89 0.24 2.73
C ASP A 58 -17.25 -0.49 4.03
N ARG A 59 -17.77 -1.70 3.91
CA ARG A 59 -18.12 -2.48 5.08
C ARG A 59 -16.87 -2.83 5.89
N ILE A 60 -15.81 -3.22 5.21
CA ILE A 60 -14.56 -3.52 5.88
C ILE A 60 -14.03 -2.29 6.60
N ALA A 61 -14.05 -1.15 5.91
CA ALA A 61 -13.54 0.10 6.48
C ALA A 61 -14.34 0.54 7.70
N SER A 62 -15.64 0.27 7.72
CA SER A 62 -16.44 0.63 8.88
C SER A 62 -16.13 -0.22 10.10
N ALA A 63 -15.54 -1.39 9.91
CA ALA A 63 -15.19 -2.29 11.00
C ALA A 63 -13.71 -2.23 11.39
N ASP A 64 -12.86 -1.54 10.61
CA ASP A 64 -11.42 -1.51 10.87
C ASP A 64 -10.91 -0.10 10.55
N ASP A 65 -10.45 0.60 11.58
CA ASP A 65 -9.99 1.97 11.44
C ASP A 65 -8.75 2.10 10.57
N HIS A 66 -8.04 1.01 10.32
CA HIS A 66 -6.86 1.02 9.48
C HIS A 66 -7.18 0.82 7.99
N VAL A 67 -8.46 0.64 7.65
CA VAL A 67 -8.86 0.43 6.26
C VAL A 67 -9.64 1.66 5.79
N HIS A 68 -9.24 2.17 4.64
CA HIS A 68 -9.86 3.35 4.04
C HIS A 68 -10.29 3.01 2.62
N VAL A 69 -11.27 3.73 2.11
CA VAL A 69 -11.78 3.49 0.76
C VAL A 69 -11.83 4.80 0.01
N MET A 70 -11.36 4.75 -1.24
CA MET A 70 -11.51 5.86 -2.16
C MET A 70 -12.39 5.38 -3.31
N HIS A 71 -13.52 6.05 -3.54
CA HIS A 71 -14.40 5.72 -4.65
C HIS A 71 -14.06 6.63 -5.81
N ARG A 72 -13.58 6.04 -6.90
CA ARG A 72 -13.27 6.79 -8.11
C ARG A 72 -14.47 6.75 -9.04
N LYS A 73 -14.48 7.65 -10.00
CA LYS A 73 -15.67 7.81 -10.86
C LYS A 73 -15.80 6.69 -11.89
N GLY A 74 -14.71 6.08 -12.26
CA GLY A 74 -14.75 5.02 -13.25
C GLY A 74 -13.37 4.46 -13.50
N LYS A 75 -13.32 3.47 -14.39
CA LYS A 75 -12.08 2.78 -14.69
C LYS A 75 -11.23 3.61 -15.63
N GLU A 76 -10.13 4.13 -15.12
CA GLU A 76 -9.19 4.93 -15.91
C GLU A 76 -7.83 4.26 -16.01
N GLY A 77 -7.75 2.98 -15.61
CA GLY A 77 -6.51 2.24 -15.66
C GLY A 77 -5.83 2.13 -14.31
N LEU A 78 -5.01 1.11 -14.20
CA LEU A 78 -4.33 0.78 -12.95
C LEU A 78 -3.39 1.90 -12.50
N GLY A 79 -2.66 2.48 -13.45
CA GLY A 79 -1.74 3.56 -13.12
C GLY A 79 -2.44 4.77 -12.54
N ALA A 80 -3.62 5.11 -13.08
CA ALA A 80 -4.37 6.25 -12.58
C ALA A 80 -4.86 5.99 -11.16
N ALA A 81 -5.28 4.75 -10.86
CA ALA A 81 -5.72 4.40 -9.53
C ALA A 81 -4.57 4.48 -8.52
N TYR A 82 -3.41 3.98 -8.88
CA TYR A 82 -2.24 4.09 -8.00
C TYR A 82 -1.86 5.56 -7.77
N LEU A 83 -1.87 6.35 -8.83
CA LEU A 83 -1.49 7.75 -8.70
C LEU A 83 -2.45 8.49 -7.76
N ALA A 84 -3.74 8.24 -7.90
CA ALA A 84 -4.72 8.83 -7.00
C ALA A 84 -4.48 8.39 -5.56
N GLY A 85 -4.15 7.12 -5.36
CA GLY A 85 -3.84 6.60 -4.04
C GLY A 85 -2.58 7.23 -3.46
N PHE A 86 -1.56 7.46 -4.29
CA PHE A 86 -0.35 8.12 -3.83
C PHE A 86 -0.65 9.54 -3.34
N HIS A 87 -1.43 10.30 -4.11
CA HIS A 87 -1.81 11.65 -3.68
C HIS A 87 -2.59 11.62 -2.38
N TRP A 88 -3.52 10.69 -2.27
CA TRP A 88 -4.30 10.54 -1.05
C TRP A 88 -3.38 10.26 0.15
N GLY A 89 -2.42 9.36 -0.04
CA GLY A 89 -1.49 8.99 1.02
C GLY A 89 -0.59 10.13 1.43
N LEU A 90 -0.07 10.87 0.45
CA LEU A 90 0.78 12.02 0.75
C LEU A 90 -0.01 13.08 1.51
N ASP A 91 -1.26 13.33 1.09
CA ASP A 91 -2.09 14.31 1.76
C ASP A 91 -2.41 13.92 3.19
N HIS A 92 -2.38 12.63 3.50
CA HIS A 92 -2.69 12.13 4.84
C HIS A 92 -1.43 11.82 5.67
N GLY A 93 -0.26 12.18 5.15
CA GLY A 93 0.97 12.13 5.93
C GLY A 93 1.61 10.78 6.09
N TYR A 94 1.41 9.88 5.14
CA TYR A 94 2.05 8.56 5.22
C TYR A 94 3.52 8.65 4.83
N ASP A 95 4.34 7.85 5.51
CA ASP A 95 5.79 7.83 5.28
C ASP A 95 6.19 6.95 4.12
N ALA A 96 5.42 5.91 3.86
CA ALA A 96 5.69 5.00 2.76
C ALA A 96 4.38 4.59 2.10
N LEU A 97 4.42 4.45 0.78
CA LEU A 97 3.27 4.06 -0.02
C LEU A 97 3.64 2.80 -0.78
N VAL A 98 2.83 1.74 -0.61
CA VAL A 98 3.11 0.44 -1.21
C VAL A 98 1.99 0.09 -2.18
N GLU A 99 2.36 -0.29 -3.39
CA GLU A 99 1.40 -0.77 -4.38
C GLU A 99 1.16 -2.25 -4.17
N MET A 100 -0.10 -2.68 -4.18
CA MET A 100 -0.42 -4.09 -4.08
C MET A 100 -1.66 -4.40 -4.91
N ASP A 101 -1.56 -5.43 -5.75
CA ASP A 101 -2.71 -5.84 -6.56
C ASP A 101 -3.69 -6.66 -5.73
N ALA A 102 -4.97 -6.58 -6.08
CA ALA A 102 -6.02 -7.27 -5.34
C ALA A 102 -6.13 -8.74 -5.68
N ASP A 103 -5.52 -9.18 -6.78
CA ASP A 103 -5.72 -10.53 -7.30
C ASP A 103 -4.87 -11.61 -6.63
N GLY A 104 -4.09 -11.24 -5.61
CA GLY A 104 -3.28 -12.21 -4.89
C GLY A 104 -1.91 -12.47 -5.49
N SER A 105 -1.55 -11.74 -6.56
CA SER A 105 -0.23 -11.91 -7.16
C SER A 105 0.89 -11.40 -6.26
N HIS A 106 0.57 -10.49 -5.35
CA HIS A 106 1.49 -10.05 -4.32
C HIS A 106 1.11 -10.70 -3.00
N GLN A 107 2.11 -11.02 -2.19
CA GLN A 107 1.86 -11.72 -0.93
C GLN A 107 2.00 -10.77 0.24
N PRO A 108 0.89 -10.37 0.87
CA PRO A 108 0.94 -9.44 1.99
C PRO A 108 1.84 -9.89 3.13
N GLU A 109 2.02 -11.20 3.26
CA GLU A 109 2.87 -11.76 4.30
C GLU A 109 4.33 -11.40 4.13
N GLN A 110 4.73 -10.98 2.93
CA GLN A 110 6.10 -10.55 2.68
C GLN A 110 6.31 -9.06 2.90
N LEU A 111 5.26 -8.33 3.18
CA LEU A 111 5.36 -6.89 3.36
C LEU A 111 6.32 -6.49 4.49
N PRO A 112 6.33 -7.16 5.64
CA PRO A 112 7.29 -6.78 6.67
C PRO A 112 8.73 -6.85 6.21
N LEU A 113 9.09 -7.87 5.42
CA LEU A 113 10.43 -7.97 4.88
C LEU A 113 10.72 -6.87 3.87
N LEU A 114 9.72 -6.55 3.05
CA LEU A 114 9.86 -5.48 2.07
C LEU A 114 10.14 -4.14 2.76
N LEU A 115 9.39 -3.84 3.80
CA LEU A 115 9.56 -2.59 4.52
C LEU A 115 10.91 -2.54 5.23
N LYS A 116 11.35 -3.67 5.77
CA LYS A 116 12.65 -3.74 6.41
C LYS A 116 13.77 -3.50 5.39
N ALA A 117 13.65 -4.10 4.22
CA ALA A 117 14.64 -3.91 3.16
C ALA A 117 14.68 -2.47 2.69
N LEU A 118 13.52 -1.84 2.55
CA LEU A 118 13.44 -0.45 2.14
C LEU A 118 14.12 0.46 3.15
N LYS A 119 13.88 0.22 4.42
CA LYS A 119 14.50 1.02 5.47
C LYS A 119 16.01 0.87 5.44
N GLN A 120 16.50 -0.36 5.28
CA GLN A 120 17.93 -0.60 5.24
C GLN A 120 18.57 -0.01 3.98
N ALA A 121 17.89 -0.10 2.85
CA ALA A 121 18.41 0.43 1.61
C ALA A 121 18.55 1.95 1.69
N ASP A 122 17.57 2.60 2.26
CA ASP A 122 17.62 4.05 2.40
C ASP A 122 18.73 4.48 3.36
N MET A 123 18.95 3.72 4.42
CA MET A 123 20.03 4.01 5.33
C MET A 123 21.39 3.88 4.66
N VAL A 124 21.56 2.83 3.86
CA VAL A 124 22.84 2.60 3.20
C VAL A 124 23.12 3.65 2.14
N LYS A 125 22.11 4.03 1.38
CA LYS A 125 22.27 4.94 0.28
C LYS A 125 22.12 6.40 0.67
N GLY A 126 21.72 6.66 1.88
CA GLY A 126 21.72 8.02 2.44
C GLY A 126 20.52 8.83 2.09
N SER A 127 19.87 8.81 1.04
CA SER A 127 18.82 9.73 0.85
C SER A 127 18.08 9.60 -0.40
N ARG A 128 17.63 8.45 -0.63
CA ARG A 128 16.71 8.30 -1.72
C ARG A 128 15.31 8.62 -1.28
N TYR A 129 15.18 9.15 -0.12
CA TYR A 129 13.88 9.49 0.41
C TYR A 129 13.33 10.69 -0.28
N VAL A 130 12.17 10.54 -0.83
CA VAL A 130 11.42 11.67 -1.33
C VAL A 130 10.69 12.26 -0.14
N LYS A 131 10.74 13.58 -0.02
CA LYS A 131 10.02 14.23 1.05
C LYS A 131 8.54 13.86 0.91
N GLY A 132 7.97 13.30 1.96
CA GLY A 132 6.60 12.85 1.93
C GLY A 132 6.44 11.36 1.77
N GLY A 133 7.55 10.61 1.74
CA GLY A 133 7.49 9.16 1.73
C GLY A 133 8.17 8.50 0.57
N SER A 134 8.21 7.20 0.59
CA SER A 134 8.79 6.37 -0.46
C SER A 134 7.71 5.52 -1.09
N VAL A 135 7.83 5.29 -2.40
CA VAL A 135 6.92 4.42 -3.12
C VAL A 135 7.64 3.11 -3.42
N VAL A 136 6.98 2.00 -3.14
CA VAL A 136 7.56 0.68 -3.35
C VAL A 136 6.70 -0.10 -4.32
N ASN A 137 7.34 -0.62 -5.37
CA ASN A 137 6.69 -1.46 -6.34
C ASN A 137 7.23 -2.87 -6.18
N TRP A 138 6.36 -3.83 -5.85
CA TRP A 138 6.78 -5.19 -5.53
C TRP A 138 7.52 -5.90 -6.65
N PRO A 139 7.08 -5.85 -7.90
CA PRO A 139 7.84 -6.51 -8.95
C PRO A 139 9.28 -6.02 -9.05
N LYS A 140 9.48 -4.71 -8.96
CA LYS A 140 10.83 -4.16 -9.00
C LYS A 140 11.64 -4.55 -7.78
N TYR A 141 10.98 -4.61 -6.64
CA TYR A 141 11.66 -5.03 -5.42
C TYR A 141 12.18 -6.45 -5.58
N ARG A 142 11.35 -7.35 -6.11
CA ARG A 142 11.77 -8.73 -6.29
C ARG A 142 12.93 -8.84 -7.27
N GLU A 143 12.93 -8.04 -8.31
CA GLU A 143 14.05 -8.01 -9.24
C GLU A 143 15.33 -7.58 -8.54
N LEU A 144 15.26 -6.54 -7.72
CA LEU A 144 16.41 -6.10 -6.98
C LEU A 144 16.94 -7.17 -6.04
N ILE A 145 16.05 -7.86 -5.35
CA ILE A 145 16.44 -8.94 -4.45
C ILE A 145 17.10 -10.05 -5.23
N SER A 146 16.57 -10.41 -6.39
CA SER A 146 17.11 -11.47 -7.21
C SER A 146 18.51 -11.16 -7.70
N ARG A 147 18.77 -9.91 -7.98
CA ARG A 147 20.07 -9.51 -8.51
C ARG A 147 21.10 -9.30 -7.42
N GLY A 148 20.62 -8.99 -6.25
CA GLY A 148 21.48 -8.63 -5.16
C GLY A 148 21.82 -9.75 -4.26
#